data_c1c061e75be2f59d9a6ce6d6b65c592e
#
_entry.id   c1c061e75be2f59d9a6ce6d6b65c592e
#
_cell.length_a   1.000
_cell.length_b   1.000
_cell.length_c   1.000
_cell.angle_alpha   90.00
_cell.angle_beta   90.00
_cell.angle_gamma   90.00
#
_symmetry.space_group_name_H-M   'P 1'
#
loop_
_entity.id
_entity.type
_entity.pdbx_description
1 polymer ?
#
loop_
_entity_poly.entity_id
_entity_poly.type
_entity_poly.pdbx_seq_one_letter_code
_entity_poly.pdbx_strand_id
1 'polypeptide(L)'
;MTQMSQTAVCNSHHSTVQRLCRWLLQTLDHSRTSELVVTQEALGTILGVRREGITEAAGRLQTLGLISCRRGHIRVLTRTGLEQHVCECYGVIRRESTRLLAPPPPQDARQANWQKRNDAQTRRTGRVERRSPLQCDDDAVGLDHVQSRLFFHEG
;
A
#
# COMPACT_ATOMS: atom_id res chain seq x y z
N MET A 1 -6.78 2.85 2.75
CA MET A 1 -6.88 4.34 2.67
C MET A 1 -5.56 5.05 2.95
N THR A 2 -4.67 4.51 3.73
CA THR A 2 -3.37 5.12 4.12
C THR A 2 -2.50 5.55 2.92
N GLN A 3 -2.44 4.76 1.85
CA GLN A 3 -1.60 5.06 0.69
C GLN A 3 -2.05 6.33 -0.06
N MET A 4 -3.35 6.53 -0.24
CA MET A 4 -3.88 7.72 -0.91
C MET A 4 -3.59 9.00 -0.10
N SER A 5 -3.88 8.98 1.19
CA SER A 5 -3.62 10.10 2.09
C SER A 5 -2.12 10.43 2.14
N GLN A 6 -1.27 9.40 2.22
CA GLN A 6 0.18 9.58 2.24
C GLN A 6 0.71 10.11 0.91
N THR A 7 0.10 9.73 -0.22
CA THR A 7 0.47 10.27 -1.54
C THR A 7 0.11 11.75 -1.65
N ALA A 8 -1.05 12.18 -1.14
CA ALA A 8 -1.45 13.57 -1.13
C ALA A 8 -0.49 14.43 -0.29
N VAL A 9 -0.15 13.99 0.92
CA VAL A 9 0.84 14.66 1.79
C VAL A 9 2.20 14.73 1.10
N CYS A 10 2.66 13.62 0.51
CA CYS A 10 3.93 13.57 -0.19
C CYS A 10 3.97 14.54 -1.37
N ASN A 11 2.87 14.67 -2.12
CA ASN A 11 2.78 15.58 -3.26
C ASN A 11 2.81 17.06 -2.85
N SER A 12 2.34 17.38 -1.64
CA SER A 12 2.29 18.76 -1.14
C SER A 12 3.60 19.21 -0.48
N HIS A 13 4.36 18.30 0.14
CA HIS A 13 5.47 18.66 1.03
C HIS A 13 6.85 18.18 0.56
N HIS A 14 6.92 17.24 -0.39
CA HIS A 14 8.20 16.65 -0.78
C HIS A 14 8.61 17.01 -2.20
N SER A 15 9.93 17.09 -2.40
CA SER A 15 10.52 17.40 -3.71
C SER A 15 10.25 16.30 -4.74
N THR A 16 10.30 16.65 -6.03
CA THR A 16 10.11 15.71 -7.14
C THR A 16 11.11 14.55 -7.07
N VAL A 17 12.35 14.80 -6.63
CA VAL A 17 13.37 13.75 -6.43
C VAL A 17 12.93 12.75 -5.37
N GLN A 18 12.47 13.21 -4.20
CA GLN A 18 11.99 12.33 -3.12
C GLN A 18 10.75 11.52 -3.53
N ARG A 19 9.84 12.15 -4.27
CA ARG A 19 8.64 11.48 -4.82
C ARG A 19 9.01 10.41 -5.83
N LEU A 20 9.98 10.68 -6.71
CA LEU A 20 10.49 9.73 -7.68
C LEU A 20 11.19 8.56 -6.98
N CYS A 21 12.05 8.81 -5.98
CA CYS A 21 12.68 7.77 -5.17
C CYS A 21 11.62 6.86 -4.49
N ARG A 22 10.60 7.46 -3.89
CA ARG A 22 9.50 6.72 -3.26
C ARG A 22 8.79 5.81 -4.26
N TRP A 23 8.43 6.33 -5.43
CA TRP A 23 7.74 5.56 -6.45
C TRP A 23 8.59 4.40 -6.97
N LEU A 24 9.87 4.65 -7.25
CA LEU A 24 10.82 3.60 -7.68
C LEU A 24 10.92 2.49 -6.65
N LEU A 25 11.12 2.82 -5.37
CA LEU A 25 11.24 1.84 -4.29
C LEU A 25 9.95 1.04 -4.10
N GLN A 26 8.78 1.68 -4.15
CA GLN A 26 7.49 0.99 -4.06
C GLN A 26 7.29 0.02 -5.23
N THR A 27 7.66 0.43 -6.45
CA THR A 27 7.54 -0.44 -7.62
C THR A 27 8.51 -1.63 -7.52
N LEU A 28 9.73 -1.42 -7.01
CA LEU A 28 10.69 -2.49 -6.75
C LEU A 28 10.22 -3.47 -5.66
N ASP A 29 9.52 -2.98 -4.65
CA ASP A 29 8.97 -3.84 -3.59
C ASP A 29 7.91 -4.83 -4.13
N HIS A 30 7.24 -4.47 -5.22
CA HIS A 30 6.22 -5.31 -5.88
C HIS A 30 6.77 -6.08 -7.10
N SER A 31 7.93 -5.68 -7.60
CA SER A 31 8.57 -6.27 -8.77
C SER A 31 9.81 -7.08 -8.37
N ARG A 32 10.02 -8.20 -9.07
CA ARG A 32 11.24 -9.01 -8.88
C ARG A 32 12.41 -8.53 -9.74
N THR A 33 12.22 -7.45 -10.52
CA THR A 33 13.22 -6.92 -11.44
C THR A 33 13.71 -5.56 -10.99
N SER A 34 14.98 -5.25 -11.21
CA SER A 34 15.57 -3.93 -10.98
C SER A 34 15.39 -2.97 -12.15
N GLU A 35 14.75 -3.42 -13.22
CA GLU A 35 14.50 -2.65 -14.43
C GLU A 35 12.99 -2.40 -14.60
N LEU A 36 12.64 -1.13 -14.81
CA LEU A 36 11.26 -0.66 -14.95
C LEU A 36 11.08 -0.03 -16.33
N VAL A 37 10.04 -0.46 -17.03
CA VAL A 37 9.66 0.12 -18.33
C VAL A 37 8.61 1.18 -18.09
N VAL A 38 9.03 2.45 -18.14
CA VAL A 38 8.13 3.60 -17.90
C VAL A 38 8.67 4.84 -18.60
N THR A 39 7.79 5.59 -19.23
CA THR A 39 8.16 6.86 -19.88
C THR A 39 8.18 8.01 -18.86
N GLN A 40 8.98 9.04 -19.14
CA GLN A 40 8.99 10.25 -18.30
C GLN A 40 7.63 10.97 -18.26
N GLU A 41 6.87 10.88 -19.34
CA GLU A 41 5.51 11.43 -19.42
C GLU A 41 4.56 10.67 -18.48
N ALA A 42 4.58 9.34 -18.53
CA ALA A 42 3.79 8.51 -17.61
C ALA A 42 4.17 8.77 -16.14
N LEU A 43 5.46 8.91 -15.83
CA LEU A 43 5.92 9.29 -14.49
C LEU A 43 5.42 10.67 -14.08
N GLY A 44 5.42 11.63 -15.00
CA GLY A 44 4.87 12.96 -14.76
C GLY A 44 3.40 12.90 -14.34
N THR A 45 2.62 12.12 -15.07
CA THR A 45 1.20 11.90 -14.76
C THR A 45 1.02 11.20 -13.41
N ILE A 46 1.75 10.12 -13.15
CA ILE A 46 1.67 9.34 -11.90
C ILE A 46 2.05 10.19 -10.68
N LEU A 47 3.11 10.97 -10.81
CA LEU A 47 3.62 11.81 -9.72
C LEU A 47 2.94 13.18 -9.64
N GLY A 48 2.09 13.54 -10.62
CA GLY A 48 1.43 14.83 -10.68
C GLY A 48 2.42 16.00 -10.84
N VAL A 49 3.45 15.81 -11.66
CA VAL A 49 4.47 16.83 -11.98
C VAL A 49 4.64 16.95 -13.49
N ARG A 50 5.18 18.09 -13.93
CA ARG A 50 5.49 18.28 -15.33
C ARG A 50 6.65 17.39 -15.77
N ARG A 51 6.68 17.00 -17.05
CA ARG A 51 7.72 16.15 -17.64
C ARG A 51 9.14 16.69 -17.38
N GLU A 52 9.32 18.00 -17.45
CA GLU A 52 10.60 18.67 -17.20
C GLU A 52 11.11 18.38 -15.78
N GLY A 53 10.21 18.42 -14.78
CA GLY A 53 10.56 18.11 -13.39
C GLY A 53 10.97 16.65 -13.20
N ILE A 54 10.37 15.71 -13.97
CA ILE A 54 10.82 14.30 -13.97
C ILE A 54 12.20 14.18 -14.61
N THR A 55 12.42 14.86 -15.73
CA THR A 55 13.72 14.84 -16.42
C THR A 55 14.84 15.35 -15.52
N GLU A 56 14.61 16.45 -14.82
CA GLU A 56 15.55 17.03 -13.86
C GLU A 56 15.80 16.07 -12.69
N ALA A 57 14.75 15.55 -12.07
CA ALA A 57 14.86 14.63 -10.94
C ALA A 57 15.59 13.34 -11.31
N ALA A 58 15.27 12.75 -12.46
CA ALA A 58 15.95 11.57 -12.98
C ALA A 58 17.44 11.89 -13.31
N GLY A 59 17.72 13.02 -13.90
CA GLY A 59 19.09 13.49 -14.17
C GLY A 59 19.92 13.59 -12.88
N ARG A 60 19.37 14.15 -11.81
CA ARG A 60 20.04 14.22 -10.50
C ARG A 60 20.35 12.84 -9.93
N LEU A 61 19.39 11.90 -9.99
CA LEU A 61 19.61 10.54 -9.52
C LEU A 61 20.62 9.77 -10.38
N GLN A 62 20.69 10.04 -11.69
CA GLN A 62 21.72 9.48 -12.57
C GLN A 62 23.11 10.04 -12.23
N THR A 63 23.24 11.34 -12.00
CA THR A 63 24.51 11.97 -11.59
C THR A 63 25.03 11.38 -10.28
N LEU A 64 24.12 11.02 -9.36
CA LEU A 64 24.45 10.32 -8.11
C LEU A 64 24.74 8.83 -8.30
N GLY A 65 24.60 8.29 -9.52
CA GLY A 65 24.84 6.87 -9.82
C GLY A 65 23.79 5.92 -9.21
N LEU A 66 22.60 6.43 -8.88
CA LEU A 66 21.55 5.65 -8.22
C LEU A 66 20.66 4.92 -9.22
N ILE A 67 20.45 5.53 -10.38
CA ILE A 67 19.65 4.96 -11.48
C ILE A 67 20.37 5.15 -12.82
N SER A 68 19.91 4.39 -13.80
CA SER A 68 20.28 4.58 -15.22
C SER A 68 19.01 4.65 -16.05
N CYS A 69 18.86 5.71 -16.84
CA CYS A 69 17.71 5.90 -17.72
C CYS A 69 18.12 5.73 -19.18
N ARG A 70 17.43 4.86 -19.92
CA ARG A 70 17.63 4.66 -21.37
C ARG A 70 16.28 4.44 -22.07
N ARG A 71 15.91 5.34 -22.99
CA ARG A 71 14.76 5.18 -23.91
C ARG A 71 13.50 4.56 -23.27
N GLY A 72 13.02 5.13 -22.16
CA GLY A 72 11.83 4.65 -21.48
C GLY A 72 12.06 3.46 -20.53
N HIS A 73 13.32 3.11 -20.28
CA HIS A 73 13.73 2.14 -19.27
C HIS A 73 14.47 2.84 -18.14
N ILE A 74 14.10 2.54 -16.92
CA ILE A 74 14.78 2.98 -15.72
C ILE A 74 15.31 1.74 -15.00
N ARG A 75 16.63 1.68 -14.85
CA ARG A 75 17.29 0.64 -14.08
C ARG A 75 17.78 1.24 -12.76
N VAL A 76 17.41 0.63 -11.67
CA VAL A 76 17.92 0.99 -10.35
C VAL A 76 19.26 0.29 -10.13
N LEU A 77 20.31 1.08 -9.89
CA LEU A 77 21.68 0.60 -9.67
C LEU A 77 21.95 0.38 -8.19
N THR A 78 21.49 1.28 -7.33
CA THR A 78 21.75 1.24 -5.89
C THR A 78 20.47 1.51 -5.11
N ARG A 79 19.84 0.44 -4.62
CA ARG A 79 18.62 0.53 -3.80
C ARG A 79 18.85 1.32 -2.51
N THR A 80 19.94 1.01 -1.79
CA THR A 80 20.31 1.68 -0.54
C THR A 80 20.49 3.20 -0.73
N GLY A 81 21.05 3.60 -1.87
CA GLY A 81 21.18 5.02 -2.22
C GLY A 81 19.83 5.70 -2.42
N LEU A 82 18.86 5.04 -3.04
CA LEU A 82 17.49 5.56 -3.15
C LEU A 82 16.81 5.67 -1.77
N GLU A 83 17.05 4.71 -0.88
CA GLU A 83 16.50 4.72 0.48
C GLU A 83 17.04 5.90 1.34
N GLN A 84 18.25 6.40 1.04
CA GLN A 84 18.79 7.58 1.69
C GLN A 84 18.21 8.90 1.17
N HIS A 85 17.67 8.90 -0.05
CA HIS A 85 17.12 10.10 -0.71
C HIS A 85 15.60 10.13 -0.70
N VAL A 86 14.94 9.10 -0.22
CA VAL A 86 13.48 9.03 -0.15
C VAL A 86 12.95 9.75 1.10
N CYS A 87 11.71 10.23 1.03
CA CYS A 87 11.01 10.79 2.18
C CYS A 87 10.48 9.69 3.11
N GLU A 88 10.16 10.05 4.34
CA GLU A 88 9.57 9.20 5.39
C GLU A 88 8.26 8.52 4.95
N CYS A 89 7.56 9.09 3.97
CA CYS A 89 6.34 8.53 3.40
C CYS A 89 6.52 7.10 2.88
N TYR A 90 7.69 6.76 2.35
CA TYR A 90 8.00 5.40 1.92
C TYR A 90 7.93 4.40 3.08
N GLY A 91 8.55 4.74 4.21
CA GLY A 91 8.55 3.88 5.40
C GLY A 91 7.13 3.66 5.97
N VAL A 92 6.28 4.70 5.93
CA VAL A 92 4.88 4.60 6.37
C VAL A 92 4.11 3.62 5.47
N ILE A 93 4.20 3.79 4.15
CA ILE A 93 3.49 2.94 3.19
C ILE A 93 4.00 1.49 3.26
N ARG A 94 5.31 1.29 3.35
CA ARG A 94 5.91 -0.04 3.43
C ARG A 94 5.44 -0.81 4.68
N ARG A 95 5.42 -0.16 5.84
CA ARG A 95 4.90 -0.77 7.07
C ARG A 95 3.43 -1.17 6.95
N GLU A 96 2.61 -0.31 6.38
CA GLU A 96 1.19 -0.59 6.19
C GLU A 96 0.97 -1.72 5.17
N SER A 97 1.69 -1.73 4.05
CA SER A 97 1.64 -2.83 3.08
C SER A 97 2.05 -4.15 3.71
N THR A 98 3.13 -4.18 4.49
CA THR A 98 3.56 -5.40 5.20
C THR A 98 2.50 -5.87 6.19
N ARG A 99 1.85 -4.94 6.90
CA ARG A 99 0.77 -5.26 7.84
C ARG A 99 -0.45 -5.88 7.15
N LEU A 100 -0.82 -5.35 5.98
CA LEU A 100 -1.98 -5.83 5.22
C LEU A 100 -1.70 -7.16 4.51
N LEU A 101 -0.46 -7.41 4.11
CA LEU A 101 -0.04 -8.65 3.46
C LEU A 101 0.35 -9.75 4.46
N ALA A 102 0.50 -9.41 5.75
CA ALA A 102 0.73 -10.40 6.78
C ALA A 102 -0.46 -11.36 6.85
N PRO A 103 -0.25 -12.69 6.84
CA PRO A 103 -1.33 -13.63 7.02
C PRO A 103 -2.03 -13.34 8.35
N PRO A 104 -3.36 -13.45 8.42
CA PRO A 104 -4.09 -13.27 9.67
C PRO A 104 -3.52 -14.24 10.72
N PRO A 105 -3.35 -13.80 11.97
CA PRO A 105 -2.87 -14.69 13.02
C PRO A 105 -3.77 -15.93 13.07
N PRO A 106 -3.21 -17.13 13.28
CA PRO A 106 -3.98 -18.36 13.33
C PRO A 106 -5.12 -18.20 14.33
N GLN A 107 -6.28 -18.75 14.01
CA GLN A 107 -7.49 -18.58 14.83
C GLN A 107 -7.26 -19.03 16.28
N ASP A 108 -6.43 -20.05 16.48
CA ASP A 108 -6.02 -20.54 17.79
C ASP A 108 -5.31 -19.48 18.63
N ALA A 109 -4.49 -18.64 18.02
CA ALA A 109 -3.82 -17.54 18.72
C ALA A 109 -4.78 -16.44 19.16
N ARG A 110 -5.87 -16.20 18.42
CA ARG A 110 -6.93 -15.27 18.80
C ARG A 110 -7.75 -15.81 19.96
N GLN A 111 -8.10 -17.09 19.91
CA GLN A 111 -8.83 -17.78 20.98
C GLN A 111 -7.99 -17.85 22.26
N ALA A 112 -6.71 -18.20 22.16
CA ALA A 112 -5.80 -18.25 23.30
C ALA A 112 -5.62 -16.87 23.97
N ASN A 113 -5.55 -15.79 23.18
CA ASN A 113 -5.43 -14.42 23.71
C ASN A 113 -6.75 -13.92 24.34
N TRP A 114 -7.89 -14.33 23.78
CA TRP A 114 -9.20 -14.05 24.36
C TRP A 114 -9.37 -14.80 25.70
N GLN A 115 -8.99 -16.09 25.75
CA GLN A 115 -9.00 -16.92 26.94
C GLN A 115 -8.15 -16.29 28.07
N LYS A 116 -6.91 -15.93 27.76
CA LYS A 116 -6.00 -15.27 28.74
C LYS A 116 -6.57 -13.97 29.30
N ARG A 117 -7.24 -13.16 28.49
CA ARG A 117 -7.88 -11.92 28.96
C ARG A 117 -9.09 -12.19 29.84
N ASN A 118 -9.91 -13.19 29.52
CA ASN A 118 -11.04 -13.57 30.34
C ASN A 118 -10.61 -14.16 31.67
N ASP A 119 -9.61 -15.03 31.67
CA ASP A 119 -9.07 -15.61 32.91
C ASP A 119 -8.47 -14.55 33.84
N ALA A 120 -7.82 -13.54 33.26
CA ALA A 120 -7.28 -12.41 34.03
C ALA A 120 -8.41 -11.53 34.62
N GLN A 121 -9.50 -11.36 33.88
CA GLN A 121 -10.67 -10.60 34.33
C GLN A 121 -11.45 -11.36 35.43
N THR A 122 -11.61 -12.65 35.29
CA THR A 122 -12.26 -13.55 36.26
C THR A 122 -11.50 -13.56 37.59
N ARG A 123 -10.16 -13.55 37.55
CA ARG A 123 -9.31 -13.47 38.75
C ARG A 123 -9.42 -12.13 39.49
N ARG A 124 -9.72 -11.02 38.77
CA ARG A 124 -9.85 -9.69 39.36
C ARG A 124 -11.23 -9.42 39.95
N THR A 125 -12.29 -9.98 39.38
CA THR A 125 -13.67 -9.63 39.74
C THR A 125 -14.40 -10.73 40.54
N GLY A 126 -13.88 -11.95 40.60
CA GLY A 126 -14.54 -13.09 41.26
C GLY A 126 -15.90 -13.46 40.63
N ARG A 127 -16.29 -12.86 39.55
CA ARG A 127 -17.57 -13.03 38.88
C ARG A 127 -17.37 -13.70 37.53
N VAL A 128 -17.87 -14.90 37.42
CA VAL A 128 -17.94 -15.64 36.15
C VAL A 128 -19.10 -15.05 35.34
N GLU A 129 -18.82 -14.06 34.52
CA GLU A 129 -19.76 -13.62 33.49
C GLU A 129 -19.55 -14.51 32.28
N ARG A 130 -20.41 -15.48 32.11
CA ARG A 130 -20.44 -16.33 30.92
C ARG A 130 -20.97 -15.49 29.74
N ARG A 131 -20.07 -14.78 29.08
CA ARG A 131 -20.36 -14.28 27.74
C ARG A 131 -19.90 -15.34 26.74
N SER A 132 -20.89 -16.03 26.18
CA SER A 132 -20.69 -16.89 25.02
C SER A 132 -20.02 -16.08 23.90
N PRO A 133 -19.09 -16.66 23.14
CA PRO A 133 -18.64 -16.04 21.92
C PRO A 133 -19.86 -15.80 21.05
N LEU A 134 -20.02 -14.57 20.57
CA LEU A 134 -21.00 -14.25 19.53
C LEU A 134 -20.71 -15.15 18.35
N GLN A 135 -21.49 -16.19 18.23
CA GLN A 135 -21.64 -16.95 17.03
C GLN A 135 -22.29 -15.97 16.04
N CYS A 136 -21.53 -15.51 15.06
CA CYS A 136 -22.12 -14.90 13.89
C CYS A 136 -22.83 -16.03 13.17
N ASP A 137 -24.13 -16.14 13.38
CA ASP A 137 -24.99 -16.98 12.57
C ASP A 137 -24.94 -16.42 11.15
N ASP A 138 -24.25 -17.13 10.28
CA ASP A 138 -24.36 -17.02 8.84
C ASP A 138 -25.71 -17.63 8.41
N ASP A 139 -26.79 -16.94 8.74
CA ASP A 139 -28.10 -17.30 8.24
C ASP A 139 -28.72 -16.14 7.47
N ALA A 140 -28.97 -16.45 6.23
CA ALA A 140 -29.96 -15.86 5.36
C ALA A 140 -29.66 -14.49 4.74
N VAL A 141 -28.94 -14.49 3.63
CA VAL A 141 -29.37 -13.65 2.52
C VAL A 141 -29.90 -14.55 1.42
N GLY A 142 -31.21 -14.77 1.46
CA GLY A 142 -31.95 -15.32 0.34
C GLY A 142 -31.78 -14.40 -0.87
N LEU A 143 -31.19 -14.92 -1.90
CA LEU A 143 -31.18 -14.33 -3.23
C LEU A 143 -32.54 -14.53 -3.87
N ASP A 144 -33.45 -13.61 -3.64
CA ASP A 144 -34.61 -13.43 -4.48
C ASP A 144 -34.24 -12.60 -5.71
N HIS A 145 -34.10 -13.33 -6.75
CA HIS A 145 -34.47 -13.15 -8.14
C HIS A 145 -35.15 -11.81 -8.46
N VAL A 146 -34.39 -10.84 -8.97
CA VAL A 146 -34.97 -9.74 -9.73
C VAL A 146 -34.45 -9.77 -11.16
N GLN A 147 -35.19 -10.51 -11.97
CA GLN A 147 -35.25 -10.33 -13.43
C GLN A 147 -35.94 -8.99 -13.70
N SER A 148 -35.27 -8.09 -14.38
CA SER A 148 -35.95 -7.00 -15.08
C SER A 148 -35.09 -6.52 -16.26
N ARG A 149 -35.42 -7.05 -17.41
CA ARG A 149 -35.84 -6.38 -18.63
C ARG A 149 -35.01 -5.16 -19.04
N LEU A 150 -34.09 -5.46 -19.92
CA LEU A 150 -33.62 -4.56 -20.96
C LEU A 150 -34.80 -4.09 -21.82
N PHE A 151 -35.02 -2.79 -21.87
CA PHE A 151 -35.77 -2.14 -22.94
C PHE A 151 -34.76 -1.37 -23.80
N PHE A 152 -34.49 -1.95 -24.97
CA PHE A 152 -34.01 -1.23 -26.11
C PHE A 152 -35.13 -0.32 -26.61
N HIS A 153 -34.85 0.94 -26.88
CA HIS A 153 -35.56 1.74 -27.85
C HIS A 153 -34.59 2.54 -28.67
N GLU A 154 -34.57 2.22 -29.94
CA GLU A 154 -34.02 3.01 -31.03
C GLU A 154 -34.84 4.28 -31.25
N GLY A 155 -34.16 5.36 -31.71
CA GLY A 155 -34.71 6.62 -32.17
C GLY A 155 -33.58 7.57 -32.52
#